data_4e8114f7f0c120921262168fc70970a9
#
_entry.id   4e8114f7f0c120921262168fc70970a9
#
_cell.length_a   1.000
_cell.length_b   1.000
_cell.length_c   1.000
_cell.angle_alpha   90.00
_cell.angle_beta   90.00
_cell.angle_gamma   90.00
#
_symmetry.space_group_name_H-M   'P 1'
#
loop_
_entity.id
_entity.type
_entity.pdbx_description
1 polymer ?
#
loop_
_entity_poly.entity_id
_entity_poly.type
_entity_poly.pdbx_seq_one_letter_code
_entity_poly.pdbx_strand_id
1 'polypeptide(L)'
;MYLYGLFGEQKKFQSNTFRESFSREKYILESVSRKKHTKNTYDIDIANIFTETTNFSTDEYSSIILYIAICFIISKGIIFNTDISTKSNSHIFTNKNILNVLSKNSITVEEIRNSKLNRQIFYSKPIIKIQDSYIASNYFMILSLFENSNYWVIRNKFNSMKSQTFLNAFGSYFEIYVEEILSYCLNNNQFRHIDETNNGKRADWIINIGQYKFIVEQKSTLSLLGIKQNQPDIVSMKQYILKTWGEAIRQLSETQIALNIEKPIKIILLYEDYYKAECLDELFKLDCDLKNDNNYWLVTIREFEMLLITYKNSPDLFFKIINEKIDSEYTHSLG
;
A
#
# COMPACT_ATOMS: atom_id res chain seq x y z
N MET A 1 15.44 17.46 10.01
CA MET A 1 15.41 18.02 8.63
C MET A 1 15.56 16.94 7.56
N TYR A 2 16.44 15.96 7.73
CA TYR A 2 16.70 14.87 6.77
C TYR A 2 15.49 13.96 6.49
N LEU A 3 14.75 13.54 7.54
CA LEU A 3 13.56 12.68 7.40
C LEU A 3 12.43 13.30 6.58
N TYR A 4 12.31 14.65 6.55
CA TYR A 4 11.30 15.33 5.76
C TYR A 4 11.50 15.17 4.24
N GLY A 5 12.74 15.17 3.78
CA GLY A 5 13.06 14.96 2.37
C GLY A 5 12.78 13.54 1.91
N LEU A 6 13.00 12.55 2.78
CA LEU A 6 12.88 11.14 2.47
C LEU A 6 11.43 10.71 2.15
N PHE A 7 10.44 11.25 2.87
CA PHE A 7 9.02 10.91 2.64
C PHE A 7 8.31 11.81 1.64
N GLY A 8 8.73 13.08 1.51
CA GLY A 8 8.04 14.06 0.67
C GLY A 8 8.24 13.91 -0.83
N GLU A 9 9.37 13.32 -1.25
CA GLU A 9 9.69 13.17 -2.67
C GLU A 9 9.12 11.90 -3.31
N GLN A 10 8.71 10.92 -2.52
CA GLN A 10 8.26 9.61 -3.01
C GLN A 10 7.04 9.66 -3.95
N LYS A 11 6.13 10.61 -3.73
CA LYS A 11 4.94 10.74 -4.61
C LYS A 11 5.21 11.33 -6.00
N LYS A 12 6.36 11.93 -6.23
CA LYS A 12 6.64 12.60 -7.51
C LYS A 12 6.94 11.64 -8.67
N PHE A 13 7.33 10.41 -8.40
CA PHE A 13 7.91 9.53 -9.42
C PHE A 13 7.06 8.30 -9.84
N GLN A 14 5.86 8.11 -9.26
CA GLN A 14 5.15 6.82 -9.41
C GLN A 14 3.85 6.87 -10.22
N SER A 15 3.74 7.76 -11.20
CA SER A 15 2.53 7.87 -12.04
C SER A 15 2.19 6.61 -12.86
N ASN A 16 3.12 5.67 -13.01
CA ASN A 16 2.93 4.49 -13.86
C ASN A 16 2.48 3.23 -13.11
N THR A 17 2.41 3.27 -11.76
CA THR A 17 2.13 2.08 -10.93
C THR A 17 0.67 1.93 -10.52
N PHE A 18 -0.18 2.92 -10.77
CA PHE A 18 -1.57 2.93 -10.30
C PHE A 18 -2.39 1.72 -10.79
N ARG A 19 -2.13 1.22 -12.00
CA ARG A 19 -2.86 0.06 -12.55
C ARG A 19 -2.59 -1.21 -11.77
N GLU A 20 -1.33 -1.46 -11.44
CA GLU A 20 -0.89 -2.65 -10.72
C GLU A 20 -1.39 -2.60 -9.27
N SER A 21 -1.22 -1.45 -8.61
CA SER A 21 -1.71 -1.21 -7.26
C SER A 21 -3.23 -1.38 -7.17
N PHE A 22 -3.97 -0.79 -8.11
CA PHE A 22 -5.42 -0.92 -8.18
C PHE A 22 -5.86 -2.37 -8.44
N SER A 23 -5.22 -3.07 -9.39
CA SER A 23 -5.57 -4.46 -9.71
C SER A 23 -5.31 -5.38 -8.53
N ARG A 24 -4.20 -5.18 -7.81
CA ARG A 24 -3.84 -5.93 -6.60
C ARG A 24 -4.85 -5.66 -5.47
N GLU A 25 -5.16 -4.39 -5.19
CA GLU A 25 -6.15 -4.02 -4.20
C GLU A 25 -7.49 -4.70 -4.47
N LYS A 26 -7.97 -4.59 -5.71
CA LYS A 26 -9.22 -5.22 -6.13
C LYS A 26 -9.18 -6.73 -5.95
N TYR A 27 -8.12 -7.39 -6.38
CA TYR A 27 -7.97 -8.83 -6.22
C TYR A 27 -7.99 -9.26 -4.75
N ILE A 28 -7.28 -8.54 -3.88
CA ILE A 28 -7.25 -8.83 -2.44
C ILE A 28 -8.64 -8.62 -1.81
N LEU A 29 -9.28 -7.49 -2.10
CA LEU A 29 -10.57 -7.14 -1.46
C LEU A 29 -11.76 -7.93 -2.00
N GLU A 30 -11.75 -8.39 -3.25
CA GLU A 30 -12.88 -9.07 -3.88
C GLU A 30 -12.70 -10.58 -4.02
N SER A 31 -11.49 -11.03 -4.29
CA SER A 31 -11.22 -12.45 -4.54
C SER A 31 -10.64 -13.14 -3.31
N VAL A 32 -9.54 -12.60 -2.76
CA VAL A 32 -8.86 -13.22 -1.62
C VAL A 32 -9.74 -13.16 -0.36
N SER A 33 -10.43 -12.04 -0.10
CA SER A 33 -11.29 -11.88 1.06
C SER A 33 -12.42 -12.91 1.16
N ARG A 34 -12.85 -13.46 0.02
CA ARG A 34 -13.92 -14.48 -0.05
C ARG A 34 -13.41 -15.92 0.01
N LYS A 35 -12.09 -16.12 -0.04
CA LYS A 35 -11.53 -17.48 0.00
C LYS A 35 -11.69 -18.07 1.38
N LYS A 36 -12.14 -19.32 1.43
CA LYS A 36 -12.09 -20.12 2.65
C LYS A 36 -10.64 -20.53 2.89
N HIS A 37 -10.01 -19.90 3.83
CA HIS A 37 -8.64 -20.17 4.23
C HIS A 37 -8.54 -20.22 5.76
N THR A 38 -7.66 -21.06 6.29
CA THR A 38 -7.45 -21.19 7.74
C THR A 38 -7.04 -19.88 8.41
N LYS A 39 -6.33 -19.03 7.66
CA LYS A 39 -5.91 -17.70 8.12
C LYS A 39 -7.00 -16.63 7.97
N ASN A 40 -8.01 -16.86 7.16
CA ASN A 40 -9.13 -15.94 6.98
C ASN A 40 -10.21 -16.25 8.05
N THR A 41 -9.96 -15.78 9.26
CA THR A 41 -10.89 -15.96 10.41
C THR A 41 -11.92 -14.83 10.52
N TYR A 42 -11.83 -13.83 9.65
CA TYR A 42 -12.68 -12.64 9.68
C TYR A 42 -13.80 -12.77 8.67
N ASP A 43 -15.03 -12.74 9.16
CA ASP A 43 -16.24 -12.72 8.32
C ASP A 43 -16.62 -11.25 8.06
N ILE A 44 -16.01 -10.66 7.02
CA ILE A 44 -16.27 -9.28 6.59
C ILE A 44 -16.81 -9.29 5.18
N ASP A 45 -18.06 -8.90 5.01
CA ASP A 45 -18.63 -8.66 3.68
C ASP A 45 -18.18 -7.31 3.13
N ILE A 46 -16.98 -7.32 2.51
CA ILE A 46 -16.36 -6.14 1.91
C ILE A 46 -17.27 -5.47 0.88
N ALA A 47 -17.93 -6.26 0.04
CA ALA A 47 -18.79 -5.76 -1.03
C ALA A 47 -20.00 -5.01 -0.47
N ASN A 48 -20.64 -5.57 0.55
CA ASN A 48 -21.79 -4.94 1.21
C ASN A 48 -21.37 -3.64 1.91
N ILE A 49 -20.30 -3.68 2.70
CA ILE A 49 -19.78 -2.50 3.41
C ILE A 49 -19.40 -1.38 2.45
N PHE A 50 -18.78 -1.73 1.32
CA PHE A 50 -18.41 -0.76 0.30
C PHE A 50 -19.65 -0.13 -0.33
N THR A 51 -20.63 -0.95 -0.70
CA THR A 51 -21.90 -0.50 -1.28
C THR A 51 -22.70 0.37 -0.31
N GLU A 52 -22.80 -0.01 0.96
CA GLU A 52 -23.45 0.81 1.99
C GLU A 52 -22.77 2.17 2.19
N THR A 53 -21.43 2.22 2.04
CA THR A 53 -20.67 3.45 2.25
C THR A 53 -20.71 4.39 1.05
N THR A 54 -20.66 3.83 -0.16
CA THR A 54 -20.51 4.60 -1.40
C THR A 54 -21.78 4.72 -2.21
N ASN A 55 -22.73 3.79 -2.06
CA ASN A 55 -23.88 3.48 -2.92
C ASN A 55 -23.49 2.91 -4.30
N PHE A 56 -22.29 2.35 -4.42
CA PHE A 56 -21.76 1.75 -5.64
C PHE A 56 -21.03 0.45 -5.30
N SER A 57 -20.92 -0.46 -6.25
CA SER A 57 -19.93 -1.51 -6.20
C SER A 57 -18.52 -0.93 -6.36
N THR A 58 -17.49 -1.69 -6.03
CA THR A 58 -16.09 -1.29 -6.22
C THR A 58 -15.78 -0.95 -7.67
N ASP A 59 -16.32 -1.72 -8.62
CA ASP A 59 -16.17 -1.50 -10.07
C ASP A 59 -16.84 -0.23 -10.55
N GLU A 60 -18.07 0.01 -10.14
CA GLU A 60 -18.82 1.20 -10.49
C GLU A 60 -18.14 2.46 -9.97
N TYR A 61 -17.74 2.43 -8.69
CA TYR A 61 -17.07 3.56 -8.06
C TYR A 61 -15.74 3.89 -8.75
N SER A 62 -14.92 2.88 -9.00
CA SER A 62 -13.64 3.03 -9.68
C SER A 62 -13.79 3.52 -11.11
N SER A 63 -14.81 3.04 -11.83
CA SER A 63 -15.11 3.49 -13.18
C SER A 63 -15.52 4.97 -13.21
N ILE A 64 -16.30 5.42 -12.23
CA ILE A 64 -16.69 6.83 -12.11
C ILE A 64 -15.47 7.69 -11.78
N ILE A 65 -14.58 7.25 -10.88
CA ILE A 65 -13.33 7.97 -10.56
C ILE A 65 -12.45 8.10 -11.81
N LEU A 66 -12.30 7.00 -12.58
CA LEU A 66 -11.54 7.04 -13.84
C LEU A 66 -12.14 8.05 -14.82
N TYR A 67 -13.47 8.02 -14.98
CA TYR A 67 -14.15 8.98 -15.82
C TYR A 67 -13.89 10.43 -15.37
N ILE A 68 -14.00 10.71 -14.07
CA ILE A 68 -13.72 12.02 -13.50
C ILE A 68 -12.26 12.44 -13.76
N ALA A 69 -11.31 11.55 -13.59
CA ALA A 69 -9.90 11.83 -13.87
C ALA A 69 -9.68 12.19 -15.35
N ILE A 70 -10.30 11.45 -16.27
CA ILE A 70 -10.26 11.75 -17.72
C ILE A 70 -10.89 13.11 -18.02
N CYS A 71 -12.03 13.42 -17.41
CA CYS A 71 -12.67 14.72 -17.57
C CYS A 71 -11.77 15.86 -17.13
N PHE A 72 -11.08 15.74 -15.98
CA PHE A 72 -10.13 16.75 -15.51
C PHE A 72 -8.91 16.91 -16.45
N ILE A 73 -8.42 15.82 -17.03
CA ILE A 73 -7.32 15.88 -17.99
C ILE A 73 -7.76 16.63 -19.26
N ILE A 74 -8.92 16.29 -19.81
CA ILE A 74 -9.45 16.91 -21.03
C ILE A 74 -9.79 18.39 -20.81
N SER A 75 -10.40 18.71 -19.67
CA SER A 75 -10.82 20.08 -19.30
C SER A 75 -9.69 20.95 -18.73
N LYS A 76 -8.45 20.46 -18.71
CA LYS A 76 -7.29 21.15 -18.14
C LYS A 76 -7.48 21.54 -16.66
N GLY A 77 -8.18 20.70 -15.91
CA GLY A 77 -8.30 20.80 -14.46
C GLY A 77 -9.54 21.48 -13.92
N ILE A 78 -10.48 21.90 -14.77
CA ILE A 78 -11.74 22.52 -14.33
C ILE A 78 -12.91 21.81 -14.99
N ILE A 79 -13.86 21.37 -14.18
CA ILE A 79 -15.12 20.77 -14.64
C ILE A 79 -16.28 21.61 -14.11
N PHE A 80 -17.20 22.03 -14.97
CA PHE A 80 -18.46 22.67 -14.58
C PHE A 80 -19.55 21.62 -14.45
N ASN A 81 -20.51 21.84 -13.56
CA ASN A 81 -21.69 20.96 -13.42
C ASN A 81 -22.43 20.74 -14.75
N THR A 82 -22.45 21.76 -15.60
CA THR A 82 -23.09 21.74 -16.92
C THR A 82 -22.34 20.88 -17.93
N ASP A 83 -21.03 20.68 -17.75
CA ASP A 83 -20.18 19.91 -18.67
C ASP A 83 -20.29 18.40 -18.42
N ILE A 84 -20.88 18.01 -17.26
CA ILE A 84 -21.14 16.64 -16.92
C ILE A 84 -22.40 16.17 -17.65
N SER A 85 -22.31 16.15 -18.98
CA SER A 85 -23.38 15.60 -19.81
C SER A 85 -22.97 14.24 -20.34
N THR A 86 -23.53 13.21 -19.79
CA THR A 86 -23.29 11.87 -20.28
C THR A 86 -24.26 11.53 -21.38
N LYS A 87 -23.77 11.39 -22.60
CA LYS A 87 -24.50 10.80 -23.71
C LYS A 87 -24.52 9.27 -23.64
N SER A 88 -24.04 8.70 -22.55
CA SER A 88 -23.97 7.26 -22.35
C SER A 88 -25.32 6.72 -21.88
N ASN A 89 -25.79 5.66 -22.50
CA ASN A 89 -26.96 4.88 -22.02
C ASN A 89 -26.60 4.03 -20.79
N SER A 90 -25.43 4.19 -20.20
CA SER A 90 -24.99 3.47 -19.02
C SER A 90 -25.68 4.01 -17.77
N HIS A 91 -26.26 3.11 -16.97
CA HIS A 91 -26.85 3.45 -15.68
C HIS A 91 -25.80 3.94 -14.65
N ILE A 92 -24.52 3.66 -14.88
CA ILE A 92 -23.40 4.03 -14.00
C ILE A 92 -23.04 5.51 -14.19
N PHE A 93 -22.86 5.95 -15.46
CA PHE A 93 -22.38 7.29 -15.79
C PHE A 93 -23.55 8.30 -15.93
N THR A 94 -24.36 8.41 -14.88
CA THR A 94 -25.38 9.46 -14.80
C THR A 94 -24.79 10.72 -14.15
N ASN A 95 -25.33 11.89 -14.48
CA ASN A 95 -24.91 13.15 -13.85
C ASN A 95 -25.01 13.06 -12.32
N LYS A 96 -26.07 12.44 -11.81
CA LYS A 96 -26.27 12.24 -10.37
C LYS A 96 -25.13 11.43 -9.74
N ASN A 97 -24.75 10.33 -10.36
CA ASN A 97 -23.69 9.43 -9.84
C ASN A 97 -22.32 10.12 -9.88
N ILE A 98 -22.00 10.79 -10.99
CA ILE A 98 -20.73 11.52 -11.14
C ILE A 98 -20.65 12.66 -10.12
N LEU A 99 -21.71 13.46 -9.96
CA LEU A 99 -21.76 14.54 -8.97
C LEU A 99 -21.68 14.02 -7.53
N ASN A 100 -22.26 12.86 -7.25
CA ASN A 100 -22.14 12.21 -5.94
C ASN A 100 -20.68 11.86 -5.62
N VAL A 101 -19.96 11.23 -6.55
CA VAL A 101 -18.55 10.86 -6.37
C VAL A 101 -17.65 12.10 -6.33
N LEU A 102 -17.88 13.09 -7.20
CA LEU A 102 -17.20 14.39 -7.16
C LEU A 102 -17.36 15.06 -5.79
N SER A 103 -18.58 15.13 -5.30
CA SER A 103 -18.88 15.75 -4.00
C SER A 103 -18.19 15.05 -2.84
N LYS A 104 -18.15 13.71 -2.82
CA LYS A 104 -17.48 12.94 -1.78
C LYS A 104 -15.96 13.17 -1.74
N ASN A 105 -15.35 13.40 -2.91
CA ASN A 105 -13.91 13.59 -3.07
C ASN A 105 -13.51 15.07 -3.18
N SER A 106 -14.45 15.99 -2.92
CA SER A 106 -14.19 17.42 -2.99
C SER A 106 -14.19 18.08 -1.61
N ILE A 107 -13.48 19.20 -1.54
CA ILE A 107 -13.44 20.11 -0.40
C ILE A 107 -13.88 21.50 -0.83
N THR A 108 -14.63 22.20 -0.01
CA THR A 108 -15.03 23.60 -0.23
C THR A 108 -13.93 24.56 0.20
N VAL A 109 -13.96 25.78 -0.34
CA VAL A 109 -13.04 26.86 0.07
C VAL A 109 -13.18 27.18 1.55
N GLU A 110 -14.38 27.07 2.11
CA GLU A 110 -14.63 27.28 3.52
C GLU A 110 -13.99 26.19 4.39
N GLU A 111 -14.13 24.92 4.03
CA GLU A 111 -13.44 23.79 4.70
C GLU A 111 -11.93 23.96 4.65
N ILE A 112 -11.37 24.43 3.51
CA ILE A 112 -9.92 24.71 3.38
C ILE A 112 -9.49 25.79 4.37
N ARG A 113 -10.23 26.90 4.47
CA ARG A 113 -9.93 27.98 5.39
C ARG A 113 -10.00 27.50 6.86
N ASN A 114 -11.02 26.73 7.20
CA ASN A 114 -11.22 26.21 8.56
C ASN A 114 -10.19 25.13 8.92
N SER A 115 -9.58 24.47 7.96
CA SER A 115 -8.51 23.46 8.18
C SER A 115 -7.16 24.07 8.56
N LYS A 116 -7.06 25.40 8.74
CA LYS A 116 -5.81 26.12 8.99
C LYS A 116 -4.72 25.82 7.95
N LEU A 117 -5.12 25.68 6.69
CA LEU A 117 -4.25 25.33 5.56
C LEU A 117 -3.54 23.97 5.71
N ASN A 118 -4.16 23.04 6.41
CA ASN A 118 -3.64 21.68 6.50
C ASN A 118 -3.67 21.02 5.11
N ARG A 119 -2.50 20.89 4.48
CA ARG A 119 -2.34 20.32 3.14
C ARG A 119 -2.78 18.85 3.05
N GLN A 120 -2.88 18.15 4.19
CA GLN A 120 -3.33 16.74 4.25
C GLN A 120 -4.71 16.55 3.63
N ILE A 121 -5.56 17.57 3.73
CA ILE A 121 -6.93 17.48 3.23
C ILE A 121 -6.98 17.26 1.72
N PHE A 122 -6.01 17.79 0.96
CA PHE A 122 -5.94 17.60 -0.50
C PHE A 122 -5.52 16.19 -0.93
N TYR A 123 -4.92 15.40 -0.03
CA TYR A 123 -4.63 14.00 -0.33
C TYR A 123 -5.87 13.12 -0.20
N SER A 124 -6.76 13.45 0.73
CA SER A 124 -8.03 12.74 0.90
C SER A 124 -9.15 13.28 0.02
N LYS A 125 -9.13 14.59 -0.28
CA LYS A 125 -10.10 15.29 -1.12
C LYS A 125 -9.38 16.17 -2.14
N PRO A 126 -8.85 15.59 -3.22
CA PRO A 126 -8.01 16.30 -4.19
C PRO A 126 -8.78 17.27 -5.11
N ILE A 127 -10.07 17.38 -4.96
CA ILE A 127 -10.96 18.21 -5.79
C ILE A 127 -11.43 19.39 -4.94
N ILE A 128 -11.32 20.60 -5.47
CA ILE A 128 -11.82 21.81 -4.83
C ILE A 128 -13.16 22.18 -5.47
N LYS A 129 -14.21 22.28 -4.66
CA LYS A 129 -15.52 22.74 -5.11
C LYS A 129 -15.63 24.26 -4.93
N ILE A 130 -15.93 24.97 -6.03
CA ILE A 130 -16.17 26.41 -6.02
C ILE A 130 -17.49 26.64 -6.79
N GLN A 131 -18.54 27.03 -6.06
CA GLN A 131 -19.87 27.21 -6.63
C GLN A 131 -20.32 25.99 -7.46
N ASP A 132 -20.53 26.16 -8.78
CA ASP A 132 -20.95 25.13 -9.73
C ASP A 132 -19.78 24.49 -10.49
N SER A 133 -18.56 24.66 -10.01
CA SER A 133 -17.37 24.10 -10.63
C SER A 133 -16.55 23.26 -9.66
N TYR A 134 -15.80 22.33 -10.24
CA TYR A 134 -14.84 21.48 -9.56
C TYR A 134 -13.46 21.71 -10.18
N ILE A 135 -12.47 21.91 -9.33
CA ILE A 135 -11.09 22.19 -9.75
C ILE A 135 -10.21 21.07 -9.21
N ALA A 136 -9.42 20.45 -10.06
CA ALA A 136 -8.38 19.52 -9.63
C ALA A 136 -7.26 20.30 -8.94
N SER A 137 -6.96 20.00 -7.68
CA SER A 137 -5.83 20.61 -6.97
C SER A 137 -4.49 20.22 -7.62
N ASN A 138 -4.40 18.98 -8.09
CA ASN A 138 -3.29 18.43 -8.86
C ASN A 138 -3.75 17.17 -9.58
N TYR A 139 -3.36 16.97 -10.85
CA TYR A 139 -3.71 15.78 -11.63
C TYR A 139 -3.23 14.47 -11.00
N PHE A 140 -2.02 14.47 -10.47
CA PHE A 140 -1.48 13.28 -9.79
C PHE A 140 -2.29 12.91 -8.55
N MET A 141 -2.85 13.89 -7.84
CA MET A 141 -3.72 13.64 -6.70
C MET A 141 -5.08 13.05 -7.11
N ILE A 142 -5.60 13.43 -8.30
CA ILE A 142 -6.80 12.77 -8.84
C ILE A 142 -6.50 11.31 -9.19
N LEU A 143 -5.38 11.03 -9.83
CA LEU A 143 -4.95 9.67 -10.12
C LEU A 143 -4.69 8.84 -8.84
N SER A 144 -4.22 9.48 -7.77
CA SER A 144 -4.02 8.81 -6.48
C SER A 144 -5.33 8.34 -5.81
N LEU A 145 -6.48 8.81 -6.28
CA LEU A 145 -7.78 8.24 -5.85
C LEU A 145 -7.96 6.78 -6.31
N PHE A 146 -7.19 6.31 -7.29
CA PHE A 146 -7.16 4.89 -7.64
C PHE A 146 -6.26 4.06 -6.73
N GLU A 147 -5.25 4.68 -6.14
CA GLU A 147 -4.31 3.98 -5.29
C GLU A 147 -4.93 3.74 -3.93
N ASN A 148 -5.26 2.48 -3.66
CA ASN A 148 -5.84 2.06 -2.39
C ASN A 148 -7.13 2.81 -1.99
N SER A 149 -7.89 3.30 -2.98
CA SER A 149 -9.12 4.05 -2.70
C SER A 149 -10.19 3.17 -2.04
N ASN A 150 -10.34 1.94 -2.49
CA ASN A 150 -11.30 0.99 -1.92
C ASN A 150 -10.89 0.59 -0.49
N TYR A 151 -9.59 0.37 -0.25
CA TYR A 151 -9.05 0.15 1.09
C TYR A 151 -9.42 1.30 2.03
N TRP A 152 -9.19 2.57 1.61
CA TRP A 152 -9.45 3.71 2.47
C TRP A 152 -10.93 3.97 2.71
N VAL A 153 -11.81 3.68 1.74
CA VAL A 153 -13.27 3.74 1.96
C VAL A 153 -13.67 2.80 3.09
N ILE A 154 -13.24 1.53 3.02
CA ILE A 154 -13.57 0.52 4.01
C ILE A 154 -12.88 0.85 5.35
N ARG A 155 -11.59 1.18 5.31
CA ARG A 155 -10.80 1.53 6.50
C ARG A 155 -11.42 2.68 7.28
N ASN A 156 -11.88 3.75 6.59
CA ASN A 156 -12.51 4.90 7.23
C ASN A 156 -13.86 4.55 7.86
N LYS A 157 -14.63 3.63 7.27
CA LYS A 157 -15.84 3.11 7.87
C LYS A 157 -15.55 2.44 9.21
N PHE A 158 -14.56 1.52 9.26
CA PHE A 158 -14.15 0.85 10.49
C PHE A 158 -13.53 1.82 11.51
N ASN A 159 -12.76 2.81 11.07
CA ASN A 159 -12.23 3.86 11.95
C ASN A 159 -13.36 4.65 12.64
N SER A 160 -14.43 4.99 11.92
CA SER A 160 -15.59 5.68 12.51
C SER A 160 -16.27 4.84 13.60
N MET A 161 -16.16 3.52 13.51
CA MET A 161 -16.66 2.56 14.51
C MET A 161 -15.60 2.24 15.60
N LYS A 162 -14.42 2.87 15.57
CA LYS A 162 -13.28 2.59 16.46
C LYS A 162 -12.84 1.11 16.44
N SER A 163 -13.01 0.43 15.31
CA SER A 163 -12.72 -0.99 15.16
C SER A 163 -11.42 -1.22 14.38
N GLN A 164 -10.61 -2.18 14.84
CA GLN A 164 -9.39 -2.66 14.17
C GLN A 164 -9.66 -3.90 13.29
N THR A 165 -10.91 -4.40 13.26
CA THR A 165 -11.26 -5.65 12.59
C THR A 165 -10.83 -5.68 11.13
N PHE A 166 -11.04 -4.59 10.38
CA PHE A 166 -10.61 -4.52 8.99
C PHE A 166 -9.08 -4.58 8.84
N LEU A 167 -8.31 -3.94 9.70
CA LEU A 167 -6.85 -4.01 9.62
C LEU A 167 -6.33 -5.43 9.84
N ASN A 168 -6.90 -6.12 10.83
CA ASN A 168 -6.53 -7.50 11.11
C ASN A 168 -6.92 -8.42 9.95
N ALA A 169 -8.14 -8.25 9.42
CA ALA A 169 -8.61 -9.00 8.26
C ALA A 169 -7.74 -8.74 7.03
N PHE A 170 -7.41 -7.49 6.76
CA PHE A 170 -6.56 -7.13 5.63
C PHE A 170 -5.13 -7.69 5.76
N GLY A 171 -4.61 -7.77 6.99
CA GLY A 171 -3.36 -8.49 7.27
C GLY A 171 -3.43 -9.94 6.82
N SER A 172 -4.48 -10.66 7.21
CA SER A 172 -4.72 -12.05 6.78
C SER A 172 -4.92 -12.18 5.27
N TYR A 173 -5.65 -11.26 4.64
CA TYR A 173 -5.83 -11.27 3.18
C TYR A 173 -4.50 -11.04 2.44
N PHE A 174 -3.67 -10.14 2.94
CA PHE A 174 -2.35 -9.89 2.38
C PHE A 174 -1.45 -11.13 2.52
N GLU A 175 -1.52 -11.84 3.64
CA GLU A 175 -0.78 -13.07 3.86
C GLU A 175 -1.19 -14.18 2.87
N ILE A 176 -2.49 -14.38 2.65
CA ILE A 176 -3.02 -15.33 1.66
C ILE A 176 -2.57 -14.91 0.25
N TYR A 177 -2.59 -13.62 -0.08
CA TYR A 177 -2.13 -13.11 -1.35
C TYR A 177 -0.64 -13.42 -1.59
N VAL A 178 0.21 -13.21 -0.59
CA VAL A 178 1.65 -13.55 -0.66
C VAL A 178 1.84 -15.04 -0.86
N GLU A 179 1.09 -15.89 -0.15
CA GLU A 179 1.11 -17.34 -0.33
C GLU A 179 0.76 -17.78 -1.75
N GLU A 180 -0.23 -17.12 -2.37
CA GLU A 180 -0.61 -17.39 -3.76
C GLU A 180 0.48 -17.01 -4.75
N ILE A 181 1.16 -15.87 -4.55
CA ILE A 181 2.30 -15.47 -5.39
C ILE A 181 3.44 -16.47 -5.24
N LEU A 182 3.77 -16.86 -4.02
CA LEU A 182 4.80 -17.85 -3.74
C LEU A 182 4.46 -19.18 -4.42
N SER A 183 3.23 -19.66 -4.27
CA SER A 183 2.74 -20.91 -4.90
C SER A 183 2.72 -20.84 -6.43
N TYR A 184 2.49 -19.65 -7.00
CA TYR A 184 2.53 -19.46 -8.44
C TYR A 184 3.96 -19.47 -9.02
N CYS A 185 4.93 -18.94 -8.27
CA CYS A 185 6.29 -18.74 -8.76
C CYS A 185 7.28 -19.83 -8.32
N LEU A 186 7.03 -20.51 -7.20
CA LEU A 186 7.93 -21.43 -6.55
C LEU A 186 7.32 -22.83 -6.42
N ASN A 187 8.16 -23.84 -6.24
CA ASN A 187 7.72 -25.17 -5.85
C ASN A 187 7.41 -25.21 -4.34
N ASN A 188 6.52 -26.10 -3.91
CA ASN A 188 6.08 -26.21 -2.51
C ASN A 188 7.21 -26.48 -1.50
N ASN A 189 8.34 -27.02 -1.92
CA ASN A 189 9.51 -27.26 -1.07
C ASN A 189 10.44 -26.05 -0.94
N GLN A 190 10.23 -25.01 -1.74
CA GLN A 190 11.04 -23.79 -1.74
C GLN A 190 10.58 -22.73 -0.76
N PHE A 191 9.36 -22.82 -0.26
CA PHE A 191 8.85 -21.88 0.73
C PHE A 191 7.98 -22.58 1.78
N ARG A 192 7.91 -21.98 2.93
CA ARG A 192 6.97 -22.39 3.99
C ARG A 192 6.60 -21.21 4.87
N HIS A 193 5.39 -21.25 5.39
CA HIS A 193 4.97 -20.37 6.47
C HIS A 193 5.68 -20.76 7.78
N ILE A 194 5.93 -19.78 8.63
CA ILE A 194 6.50 -20.00 9.97
C ILE A 194 5.37 -19.84 10.98
N ASP A 195 5.03 -20.92 11.67
CA ASP A 195 4.01 -20.87 12.70
C ASP A 195 4.45 -20.03 13.89
N GLU A 196 3.56 -19.20 14.41
CA GLU A 196 3.78 -18.52 15.68
C GLU A 196 3.97 -19.55 16.80
N THR A 197 4.96 -19.33 17.64
CA THR A 197 5.21 -20.18 18.79
C THR A 197 4.86 -19.46 20.08
N ASN A 198 4.62 -20.20 21.15
CA ASN A 198 4.35 -19.65 22.50
C ASN A 198 5.55 -18.78 23.02
N ASN A 199 6.69 -18.86 22.38
CA ASN A 199 7.93 -18.19 22.78
C ASN A 199 8.23 -16.87 22.03
N GLY A 200 7.22 -16.27 21.40
CA GLY A 200 7.35 -14.97 20.74
C GLY A 200 6.90 -14.97 19.28
N LYS A 201 6.70 -13.77 18.75
CA LYS A 201 6.36 -13.56 17.35
C LYS A 201 7.53 -13.96 16.45
N ARG A 202 7.20 -14.53 15.31
CA ARG A 202 8.15 -14.92 14.27
C ARG A 202 7.84 -14.19 12.98
N ALA A 203 8.81 -14.16 12.06
CA ALA A 203 8.56 -13.73 10.69
C ALA A 203 7.59 -14.69 9.99
N ASP A 204 6.95 -14.24 8.92
CA ASP A 204 5.87 -14.98 8.25
C ASP A 204 6.38 -16.12 7.37
N TRP A 205 7.46 -15.91 6.60
CA TRP A 205 7.90 -16.87 5.58
C TRP A 205 9.39 -17.17 5.61
N ILE A 206 9.73 -18.42 5.27
CA ILE A 206 11.06 -18.83 4.81
C ILE A 206 10.97 -19.21 3.34
N ILE A 207 11.90 -18.69 2.54
CA ILE A 207 11.99 -18.96 1.11
C ILE A 207 13.42 -19.42 0.79
N ASN A 208 13.55 -20.54 0.08
CA ASN A 208 14.84 -21.10 -0.32
C ASN A 208 14.91 -21.13 -1.86
N ILE A 209 15.80 -20.34 -2.44
CA ILE A 209 16.00 -20.27 -3.88
C ILE A 209 17.50 -20.45 -4.19
N GLY A 210 17.85 -21.60 -4.74
CA GLY A 210 19.27 -21.95 -4.97
C GLY A 210 20.06 -21.93 -3.66
N GLN A 211 21.11 -21.12 -3.62
CA GLN A 211 21.96 -20.96 -2.45
C GLN A 211 21.43 -19.94 -1.44
N TYR A 212 20.40 -19.17 -1.80
CA TYR A 212 19.88 -18.08 -0.97
C TYR A 212 18.73 -18.55 -0.09
N LYS A 213 18.79 -18.09 1.17
CA LYS A 213 17.71 -18.22 2.13
C LYS A 213 17.16 -16.84 2.47
N PHE A 214 15.87 -16.67 2.31
CA PHE A 214 15.18 -15.44 2.66
C PHE A 214 14.27 -15.71 3.86
N ILE A 215 14.27 -14.78 4.81
CA ILE A 215 13.26 -14.70 5.87
C ILE A 215 12.45 -13.44 5.58
N VAL A 216 11.13 -13.57 5.49
CA VAL A 216 10.23 -12.48 5.10
C VAL A 216 9.25 -12.20 6.21
N GLU A 217 9.18 -10.94 6.62
CA GLU A 217 8.16 -10.38 7.49
C GLU A 217 7.31 -9.42 6.69
N GLN A 218 6.01 -9.65 6.62
CA GLN A 218 5.09 -8.83 5.81
C GLN A 218 4.34 -7.81 6.65
N LYS A 219 4.19 -6.61 6.11
CA LYS A 219 3.49 -5.50 6.75
C LYS A 219 2.42 -4.96 5.81
N SER A 220 1.16 -5.22 6.13
CA SER A 220 0.00 -4.80 5.35
C SER A 220 -0.47 -3.37 5.67
N THR A 221 0.10 -2.74 6.70
CA THR A 221 -0.33 -1.42 7.17
C THR A 221 0.11 -0.33 6.21
N LEU A 222 -0.85 0.39 5.65
CA LEU A 222 -0.58 1.61 4.89
C LEU A 222 -0.22 2.76 5.84
N SER A 223 0.82 3.52 5.48
CA SER A 223 1.20 4.71 6.23
C SER A 223 0.10 5.77 6.14
N LEU A 224 -0.13 6.49 7.24
CA LEU A 224 -1.10 7.57 7.27
C LEU A 224 -0.72 8.68 6.29
N LEU A 225 -1.71 9.32 5.68
CA LEU A 225 -1.49 10.43 4.77
C LEU A 225 -0.63 11.54 5.37
N GLY A 226 -0.72 11.76 6.69
CA GLY A 226 0.11 12.71 7.41
C GLY A 226 1.61 12.41 7.39
N ILE A 227 1.98 11.15 7.20
CA ILE A 227 3.38 10.71 7.09
C ILE A 227 3.91 10.91 5.66
N LYS A 228 3.03 10.82 4.67
CA LYS A 228 3.37 10.93 3.23
C LYS A 228 3.54 12.36 2.72
N GLN A 229 3.49 13.37 3.58
CA GLN A 229 3.59 14.78 3.21
C GLN A 229 5.03 15.27 3.08
N ASN A 230 5.20 16.40 2.39
CA ASN A 230 6.48 17.10 2.33
C ASN A 230 7.00 17.59 3.71
N GLN A 231 6.09 17.74 4.68
CA GLN A 231 6.42 18.07 6.06
C GLN A 231 5.59 17.16 6.98
N PRO A 232 5.99 15.90 7.14
CA PRO A 232 5.27 14.96 7.98
C PRO A 232 5.37 15.36 9.45
N ASP A 233 4.36 14.99 10.24
CA ASP A 233 4.51 15.04 11.69
C ASP A 233 5.58 14.05 12.14
N ILE A 234 6.67 14.58 12.67
CA ILE A 234 7.85 13.79 13.07
C ILE A 234 7.49 12.74 14.12
N VAL A 235 6.61 13.08 15.07
CA VAL A 235 6.24 12.15 16.16
C VAL A 235 5.48 10.97 15.59
N SER A 236 4.45 11.23 14.79
CA SER A 236 3.66 10.16 14.12
C SER A 236 4.53 9.30 13.20
N MET A 237 5.46 9.92 12.47
CA MET A 237 6.36 9.22 11.58
C MET A 237 7.32 8.30 12.34
N LYS A 238 7.97 8.79 13.40
CA LYS A 238 8.83 7.97 14.26
C LYS A 238 8.07 6.80 14.86
N GLN A 239 6.87 7.05 15.39
CA GLN A 239 6.01 6.01 15.93
C GLN A 239 5.65 4.95 14.89
N TYR A 240 5.31 5.36 13.66
CA TYR A 240 5.01 4.43 12.57
C TYR A 240 6.22 3.56 12.23
N ILE A 241 7.38 4.17 12.01
CA ILE A 241 8.62 3.45 11.65
C ILE A 241 9.03 2.46 12.75
N LEU A 242 9.08 2.92 14.00
CA LEU A 242 9.46 2.07 15.13
C LEU A 242 8.47 0.91 15.34
N LYS A 243 7.18 1.20 15.26
CA LYS A 243 6.14 0.20 15.46
C LYS A 243 6.03 -0.79 14.29
N THR A 244 6.23 -0.35 13.05
CA THR A 244 6.02 -1.21 11.87
C THR A 244 7.31 -1.90 11.46
N TRP A 245 8.35 -1.12 11.19
CA TRP A 245 9.62 -1.67 10.68
C TRP A 245 10.53 -2.16 11.80
N GLY A 246 10.56 -1.45 12.95
CA GLY A 246 11.31 -1.89 14.12
C GLY A 246 10.83 -3.24 14.66
N GLU A 247 9.51 -3.44 14.73
CA GLU A 247 8.95 -4.76 15.08
C GLU A 247 9.30 -5.83 14.04
N ALA A 248 9.26 -5.49 12.73
CA ALA A 248 9.67 -6.42 11.69
C ALA A 248 11.12 -6.87 11.82
N ILE A 249 12.05 -5.93 12.08
CA ILE A 249 13.47 -6.24 12.31
C ILE A 249 13.64 -7.19 13.50
N ARG A 250 12.92 -6.95 14.61
CA ARG A 250 12.98 -7.84 15.78
C ARG A 250 12.49 -9.25 15.44
N GLN A 251 11.33 -9.37 14.77
CA GLN A 251 10.77 -10.66 14.34
C GLN A 251 11.72 -11.41 13.41
N LEU A 252 12.32 -10.74 12.44
CA LEU A 252 13.31 -11.31 11.52
C LEU A 252 14.56 -11.81 12.25
N SER A 253 15.10 -11.01 13.19
CA SER A 253 16.27 -11.38 13.99
C SER A 253 16.00 -12.57 14.89
N GLU A 254 14.87 -12.56 15.61
CA GLU A 254 14.47 -13.65 16.49
C GLU A 254 14.21 -14.95 15.71
N THR A 255 13.64 -14.83 14.50
CA THR A 255 13.44 -15.98 13.62
C THR A 255 14.76 -16.57 13.16
N GLN A 256 15.71 -15.73 12.74
CA GLN A 256 17.06 -16.18 12.36
C GLN A 256 17.72 -16.99 13.48
N ILE A 257 17.68 -16.46 14.72
CA ILE A 257 18.28 -17.12 15.89
C ILE A 257 17.56 -18.44 16.20
N ALA A 258 16.23 -18.40 16.28
CA ALA A 258 15.44 -19.56 16.67
C ALA A 258 15.55 -20.73 15.68
N LEU A 259 15.71 -20.45 14.40
CA LEU A 259 15.83 -21.45 13.34
C LEU A 259 17.28 -21.75 12.96
N ASN A 260 18.25 -21.12 13.63
CA ASN A 260 19.70 -21.25 13.39
C ASN A 260 20.04 -21.13 11.89
N ILE A 261 19.55 -20.06 11.24
CA ILE A 261 19.78 -19.82 9.82
C ILE A 261 21.01 -18.93 9.67
N GLU A 262 22.03 -19.46 9.00
CA GLU A 262 23.24 -18.69 8.71
C GLU A 262 23.00 -17.68 7.59
N LYS A 263 23.32 -16.40 7.87
CA LYS A 263 23.34 -15.27 6.92
C LYS A 263 22.12 -15.20 5.97
N PRO A 264 20.87 -15.24 6.48
CA PRO A 264 19.70 -15.10 5.61
C PRO A 264 19.61 -13.66 5.08
N ILE A 265 19.01 -13.50 3.91
CA ILE A 265 18.51 -12.21 3.47
C ILE A 265 17.18 -11.97 4.19
N LYS A 266 17.07 -10.86 4.91
CA LYS A 266 15.91 -10.51 5.73
C LYS A 266 15.07 -9.48 5.01
N ILE A 267 13.87 -9.85 4.61
CA ILE A 267 12.97 -8.99 3.84
C ILE A 267 11.87 -8.46 4.74
N ILE A 268 11.75 -7.14 4.80
CA ILE A 268 10.55 -6.45 5.29
C ILE A 268 9.69 -6.18 4.07
N LEU A 269 8.65 -6.99 3.88
CA LEU A 269 7.75 -6.91 2.74
C LEU A 269 6.60 -5.94 3.04
N LEU A 270 6.53 -4.85 2.30
CA LEU A 270 5.51 -3.83 2.46
C LEU A 270 4.40 -3.98 1.41
N TYR A 271 3.15 -3.97 1.85
CA TYR A 271 2.02 -3.81 0.94
C TYR A 271 2.03 -2.45 0.24
N GLU A 272 2.60 -1.44 0.88
CA GLU A 272 2.70 -0.09 0.36
C GLU A 272 3.82 0.04 -0.68
N ASP A 273 3.53 0.73 -1.80
CA ASP A 273 4.48 0.93 -2.89
C ASP A 273 5.39 2.18 -2.68
N TYR A 274 5.33 2.81 -1.49
CA TYR A 274 6.02 4.07 -1.22
C TYR A 274 6.93 3.98 0.00
N TYR A 275 8.22 3.84 -0.22
CA TYR A 275 9.23 4.00 0.82
C TYR A 275 10.57 4.42 0.22
N LYS A 276 11.47 4.91 1.08
CA LYS A 276 12.89 5.05 0.77
C LYS A 276 13.69 4.15 1.71
N ALA A 277 14.57 3.37 1.14
CA ALA A 277 15.36 2.41 1.89
C ALA A 277 16.26 3.07 2.94
N GLU A 278 16.70 4.29 2.67
CA GLU A 278 17.50 5.09 3.61
C GLU A 278 16.79 5.36 4.94
N CYS A 279 15.46 5.18 4.97
CA CYS A 279 14.72 5.24 6.22
C CYS A 279 15.06 4.11 7.19
N LEU A 280 15.57 2.96 6.70
CA LEU A 280 16.08 1.90 7.59
C LEU A 280 17.35 2.34 8.32
N ASP A 281 18.26 3.04 7.67
CA ASP A 281 19.47 3.57 8.32
C ASP A 281 19.10 4.54 9.43
N GLU A 282 18.09 5.38 9.21
CA GLU A 282 17.60 6.29 10.24
C GLU A 282 16.91 5.53 11.38
N LEU A 283 16.23 4.42 11.11
CA LEU A 283 15.64 3.58 12.14
C LEU A 283 16.69 3.00 13.08
N PHE A 284 17.80 2.46 12.55
CA PHE A 284 18.90 1.95 13.37
C PHE A 284 19.59 3.03 14.20
N LYS A 285 19.56 4.29 13.76
CA LYS A 285 20.04 5.43 14.58
C LYS A 285 19.03 5.84 15.66
N LEU A 286 17.74 5.62 15.43
CA LEU A 286 16.67 5.99 16.37
C LEU A 286 16.48 4.97 17.49
N ASP A 287 16.79 3.69 17.23
CA ASP A 287 16.63 2.58 18.16
C ASP A 287 17.94 1.78 18.20
N CYS A 288 18.76 2.06 19.18
CA CYS A 288 20.07 1.43 19.36
C CYS A 288 20.02 -0.06 19.76
N ASP A 289 18.85 -0.55 20.16
CA ASP A 289 18.64 -1.98 20.44
C ASP A 289 18.50 -2.81 19.16
N LEU A 290 18.22 -2.16 18.03
CA LEU A 290 18.18 -2.80 16.73
C LEU A 290 19.59 -2.92 16.15
N LYS A 291 20.01 -4.16 15.83
CA LYS A 291 21.30 -4.42 15.21
C LYS A 291 21.18 -4.43 13.70
N ASN A 292 21.89 -3.53 13.02
CA ASN A 292 22.06 -3.59 11.58
C ASN A 292 23.17 -4.56 11.21
N ASP A 293 22.82 -5.66 10.55
CA ASP A 293 23.81 -6.64 10.01
C ASP A 293 23.92 -6.55 8.47
N ASN A 294 23.42 -5.46 7.87
CA ASN A 294 23.42 -5.16 6.44
C ASN A 294 22.65 -6.15 5.55
N ASN A 295 21.91 -7.10 6.13
CA ASN A 295 21.14 -8.10 5.40
C ASN A 295 19.62 -7.81 5.40
N TYR A 296 19.22 -6.63 5.86
CA TYR A 296 17.82 -6.23 5.84
C TYR A 296 17.50 -5.50 4.54
N TRP A 297 16.52 -6.04 3.81
CA TRP A 297 15.98 -5.43 2.61
C TRP A 297 14.55 -4.96 2.85
N LEU A 298 14.28 -3.73 2.52
CA LEU A 298 12.95 -3.17 2.48
C LEU A 298 12.43 -3.34 1.05
N VAL A 299 11.35 -4.09 0.89
CA VAL A 299 10.84 -4.51 -0.42
C VAL A 299 9.35 -4.22 -0.48
N THR A 300 8.91 -3.53 -1.53
CA THR A 300 7.47 -3.38 -1.80
C THR A 300 6.89 -4.68 -2.34
N ILE A 301 5.59 -4.85 -2.19
CA ILE A 301 4.90 -6.00 -2.78
C ILE A 301 5.12 -6.07 -4.30
N ARG A 302 5.16 -4.93 -4.98
CA ARG A 302 5.43 -4.85 -6.42
C ARG A 302 6.83 -5.39 -6.77
N GLU A 303 7.86 -4.94 -6.05
CA GLU A 303 9.24 -5.42 -6.26
C GLU A 303 9.34 -6.91 -5.97
N PHE A 304 8.64 -7.38 -4.94
CA PHE A 304 8.60 -8.80 -4.60
C PHE A 304 7.93 -9.64 -5.69
N GLU A 305 6.79 -9.21 -6.22
CA GLU A 305 6.13 -9.82 -7.37
C GLU A 305 7.08 -9.90 -8.58
N MET A 306 7.71 -8.77 -8.92
CA MET A 306 8.64 -8.71 -10.06
C MET A 306 9.82 -9.65 -9.86
N LEU A 307 10.37 -9.71 -8.66
CA LEU A 307 11.51 -10.58 -8.33
C LEU A 307 11.15 -12.06 -8.49
N LEU A 308 10.01 -12.48 -7.96
CA LEU A 308 9.54 -13.87 -8.07
C LEU A 308 9.15 -14.25 -9.49
N ILE A 309 8.50 -13.35 -10.23
CA ILE A 309 8.20 -13.56 -11.66
C ILE A 309 9.49 -13.66 -12.48
N THR A 310 10.50 -12.86 -12.15
CA THR A 310 11.82 -12.95 -12.79
C THR A 310 12.46 -14.30 -12.52
N TYR A 311 12.41 -14.80 -11.27
CA TYR A 311 12.90 -16.13 -10.96
C TYR A 311 12.20 -17.22 -11.77
N LYS A 312 10.87 -17.16 -11.85
CA LYS A 312 10.06 -18.14 -12.59
C LYS A 312 10.40 -18.19 -14.09
N ASN A 313 10.63 -17.03 -14.71
CA ASN A 313 10.79 -16.91 -16.16
C ASN A 313 12.25 -16.89 -16.61
N SER A 314 13.16 -16.42 -15.77
CA SER A 314 14.58 -16.25 -16.06
C SER A 314 15.43 -16.38 -14.79
N PRO A 315 15.66 -17.62 -14.28
CA PRO A 315 16.40 -17.83 -13.04
C PRO A 315 17.79 -17.17 -13.03
N ASP A 316 18.50 -17.21 -14.16
CA ASP A 316 19.84 -16.61 -14.26
C ASP A 316 19.81 -15.09 -14.02
N LEU A 317 18.79 -14.41 -14.55
CA LEU A 317 18.61 -12.98 -14.31
C LEU A 317 18.29 -12.70 -12.84
N PHE A 318 17.44 -13.53 -12.23
CA PHE A 318 17.17 -13.44 -10.80
C PHE A 318 18.46 -13.52 -9.97
N PHE A 319 19.30 -14.56 -10.22
CA PHE A 319 20.55 -14.73 -9.49
C PHE A 319 21.52 -13.55 -9.71
N LYS A 320 21.56 -13.02 -10.94
CA LYS A 320 22.35 -11.83 -11.25
C LYS A 320 21.88 -10.62 -10.42
N ILE A 321 20.58 -10.35 -10.37
CA ILE A 321 19.99 -9.26 -9.59
C ILE A 321 20.32 -9.41 -8.09
N ILE A 322 20.17 -10.62 -7.54
CA ILE A 322 20.46 -10.89 -6.13
C ILE A 322 21.95 -10.65 -5.82
N ASN A 323 22.86 -11.15 -6.67
CA ASN A 323 24.30 -10.95 -6.49
C ASN A 323 24.67 -9.47 -6.56
N GLU A 324 24.24 -8.77 -7.60
CA GLU A 324 24.48 -7.32 -7.74
C GLU A 324 23.95 -6.54 -6.54
N LYS A 325 22.81 -6.98 -5.99
CA LYS A 325 22.23 -6.36 -4.80
C LYS A 325 23.07 -6.59 -3.55
N ILE A 326 23.57 -7.81 -3.34
CA ILE A 326 24.44 -8.15 -2.21
C ILE A 326 25.76 -7.36 -2.28
N ASP A 327 26.30 -7.17 -3.47
CA ASP A 327 27.56 -6.46 -3.72
C ASP A 327 27.38 -4.92 -3.76
N SER A 328 26.16 -4.42 -3.74
CA SER A 328 25.91 -2.99 -3.83
C SER A 328 26.13 -2.24 -2.52
N GLU A 329 26.57 -0.98 -2.62
CA GLU A 329 26.67 -0.07 -1.47
C GLU A 329 25.29 0.34 -0.90
N TYR A 330 24.25 0.25 -1.72
CA TYR A 330 22.86 0.53 -1.33
C TYR A 330 22.22 -0.72 -0.73
N THR A 331 22.42 -0.91 0.56
CA THR A 331 22.12 -2.16 1.24
C THR A 331 20.64 -2.48 1.43
N HIS A 332 19.73 -1.49 1.42
CA HIS A 332 18.36 -1.70 1.90
C HIS A 332 17.26 -1.61 0.86
N SER A 333 17.52 -1.30 -0.42
CA SER A 333 16.50 -1.31 -1.48
C SER A 333 16.81 -2.29 -2.60
N LEU A 334 15.82 -2.74 -3.36
CA LEU A 334 16.03 -3.60 -4.53
C LEU A 334 16.37 -2.82 -5.81
N GLY A 335 16.08 -1.54 -5.87
CA GLY A 335 16.36 -0.72 -7.05
C GLY A 335 16.27 0.75 -6.81
#